data_af2f1dfc95af6d3295f24c018ad5feb2
#
_entry.id   af2f1dfc95af6d3295f24c018ad5feb2
#
_cell.length_a   1.000
_cell.length_b   1.000
_cell.length_c   1.000
_cell.angle_alpha   90.00
_cell.angle_beta   90.00
_cell.angle_gamma   90.00
#
_symmetry.space_group_name_H-M   'P 1'
#
loop_
_entity.id
_entity.type
_entity.pdbx_description
1 polymer ?
#
loop_
_entity_poly.entity_id
_entity_poly.type
_entity_poly.pdbx_seq_one_letter_code
_entity_poly.pdbx_strand_id
1 'polypeptide(L)'
;CFLVRSTLIEGASHLLSVDPLQVEAGIEQLALAGRVAIEDWPHDPTDAAVYPVDLMLAEDRLSHHLGLLTAGADQERASQRAAHAAAVARAASTMGISLAEAQEEAILVALSGGVVVVTGGPGTGKTTIIQALLQASGWSREQVALAAPTGRAAKRMAEATGYEARTIHRLLEYSAQHNGFQRDEHDPLDVSLVVIDEASMMDVQLFDALARAIEPGTSLVLVGDVDQLPPVGPGSPLTDLIRSERVPVARLDTIFRQGEGSEIIASAHQVNRGEVPAVTPSGTPLQDFYFIHREVPEDILGTIEALMSERIPKRFGFDPLTEVQVLAPMRAGAVGVINLNLRLQELLNPEGPSLNVGGTTFRLRDRVMQIRNDYERGVFNGDVGFVARVLDADKALLVNIDGRAIRYEQAQLDELVLAYAVSVHKAQGSEYPAIVMPVTTQHFKMLQRNLLYTGITRGKKLVVLVGTERAMGIAVRNRDVAHRNTLLAERLRGETSQRLLEGVQ
;
A
#
# COMPACT_ATOMS: atom_id res chain seq x y z
N CYS A 1 7.43 -15.03 -4.38
CA CYS A 1 8.89 -15.08 -4.35
C CYS A 1 9.46 -16.18 -5.26
N PHE A 2 8.68 -17.23 -5.60
CA PHE A 2 9.12 -18.30 -6.51
C PHE A 2 8.16 -18.51 -7.68
N LEU A 3 8.60 -19.25 -8.66
CA LEU A 3 7.73 -19.91 -9.65
C LEU A 3 7.78 -21.41 -9.47
N VAL A 4 6.65 -22.06 -9.66
CA VAL A 4 6.58 -23.51 -9.72
C VAL A 4 7.36 -23.98 -10.95
N ARG A 5 8.19 -25.02 -10.81
CA ARG A 5 9.16 -25.47 -11.84
C ARG A 5 8.49 -25.72 -13.19
N SER A 6 7.36 -26.43 -13.20
CA SER A 6 6.60 -26.70 -14.42
C SER A 6 6.14 -25.41 -15.11
N THR A 7 5.57 -24.46 -14.35
CA THR A 7 5.14 -23.15 -14.85
C THR A 7 6.31 -22.32 -15.38
N LEU A 8 7.47 -22.38 -14.69
CA LEU A 8 8.67 -21.67 -15.12
C LEU A 8 9.20 -22.25 -16.45
N ILE A 9 9.23 -23.57 -16.59
CA ILE A 9 9.68 -24.25 -17.82
C ILE A 9 8.77 -23.85 -18.98
N GLU A 10 7.45 -23.97 -18.83
CA GLU A 10 6.49 -23.61 -19.86
C GLU A 10 6.61 -22.13 -20.27
N GLY A 11 6.59 -21.21 -19.31
CA GLY A 11 6.67 -19.78 -19.54
C GLY A 11 7.98 -19.34 -20.19
N ALA A 12 9.12 -19.88 -19.72
CA ALA A 12 10.44 -19.55 -20.29
C ALA A 12 10.62 -20.15 -21.70
N SER A 13 10.15 -21.39 -21.93
CA SER A 13 10.16 -22.00 -23.27
C SER A 13 9.41 -21.17 -24.28
N HIS A 14 8.24 -20.70 -23.91
CA HIS A 14 7.43 -19.83 -24.78
C HIS A 14 8.10 -18.46 -25.01
N LEU A 15 8.61 -17.84 -23.94
CA LEU A 15 9.23 -16.50 -24.00
C LEU A 15 10.52 -16.49 -24.82
N LEU A 16 11.36 -17.52 -24.65
CA LEU A 16 12.68 -17.63 -25.28
C LEU A 16 12.62 -18.38 -26.62
N SER A 17 11.48 -19.02 -26.94
CA SER A 17 11.30 -19.88 -28.12
C SER A 17 12.32 -21.03 -28.16
N VAL A 18 12.55 -21.70 -27.03
CA VAL A 18 13.48 -22.82 -26.90
C VAL A 18 12.74 -24.09 -26.39
N ASP A 19 13.40 -25.24 -26.57
CA ASP A 19 12.88 -26.51 -26.09
C ASP A 19 12.78 -26.56 -24.54
N PRO A 20 11.69 -27.08 -23.94
CA PRO A 20 11.54 -27.25 -22.51
C PRO A 20 12.73 -27.92 -21.82
N LEU A 21 13.37 -28.92 -22.45
CA LEU A 21 14.56 -29.59 -21.91
C LEU A 21 15.77 -28.66 -21.79
N GLN A 22 15.89 -27.68 -22.70
CA GLN A 22 16.96 -26.66 -22.60
C GLN A 22 16.71 -25.71 -21.43
N VAL A 23 15.45 -25.34 -21.18
CA VAL A 23 15.08 -24.52 -20.01
C VAL A 23 15.38 -25.28 -18.73
N GLU A 24 15.00 -26.56 -18.66
CA GLU A 24 15.27 -27.42 -17.51
C GLU A 24 16.76 -27.52 -17.19
N ALA A 25 17.58 -27.81 -18.21
CA ALA A 25 19.02 -27.82 -18.05
C ALA A 25 19.59 -26.46 -17.61
N GLY A 26 19.01 -25.36 -18.10
CA GLY A 26 19.35 -24.01 -17.68
C GLY A 26 19.03 -23.72 -16.20
N ILE A 27 17.90 -24.19 -15.69
CA ILE A 27 17.52 -24.09 -14.28
C ILE A 27 18.55 -24.83 -13.41
N GLU A 28 18.93 -26.06 -13.76
CA GLU A 28 19.94 -26.83 -13.03
C GLU A 28 21.31 -26.15 -13.03
N GLN A 29 21.72 -25.58 -14.16
CA GLN A 29 22.99 -24.81 -14.24
C GLN A 29 22.96 -23.56 -13.36
N LEU A 30 21.83 -22.83 -13.33
CA LEU A 30 21.66 -21.67 -12.47
C LEU A 30 21.64 -22.07 -10.99
N ALA A 31 21.09 -23.23 -10.65
CA ALA A 31 21.12 -23.76 -9.29
C ALA A 31 22.54 -24.12 -8.87
N LEU A 32 23.30 -24.78 -9.73
CA LEU A 32 24.73 -25.08 -9.48
C LEU A 32 25.58 -23.81 -9.35
N ALA A 33 25.21 -22.75 -10.07
CA ALA A 33 25.87 -21.44 -9.98
C ALA A 33 25.39 -20.60 -8.77
N GLY A 34 24.50 -21.10 -7.91
CA GLY A 34 23.97 -20.37 -6.76
C GLY A 34 23.09 -19.15 -7.10
N ARG A 35 22.54 -19.11 -8.33
CA ARG A 35 21.68 -18.02 -8.79
C ARG A 35 20.21 -18.26 -8.49
N VAL A 36 19.79 -19.51 -8.48
CA VAL A 36 18.46 -19.96 -8.08
C VAL A 36 18.57 -21.05 -7.03
N ALA A 37 17.54 -21.17 -6.20
CA ALA A 37 17.38 -22.26 -5.27
C ALA A 37 16.14 -23.07 -5.65
N ILE A 38 16.23 -24.40 -5.52
CA ILE A 38 15.13 -25.32 -5.80
C ILE A 38 14.75 -25.94 -4.45
N GLU A 39 13.48 -25.82 -4.05
CA GLU A 39 12.94 -26.34 -2.82
C GLU A 39 11.71 -27.20 -3.11
N ASP A 40 11.43 -28.15 -2.23
CA ASP A 40 10.19 -28.91 -2.28
C ASP A 40 8.99 -27.98 -2.16
N TRP A 41 7.97 -28.21 -2.98
CA TRP A 41 6.73 -27.46 -2.89
C TRP A 41 5.70 -28.27 -2.06
N PRO A 42 5.38 -27.82 -0.82
CA PRO A 42 4.54 -28.60 0.08
C PRO A 42 3.13 -28.89 -0.44
N HIS A 43 2.62 -28.06 -1.36
CA HIS A 43 1.28 -28.22 -1.93
C HIS A 43 1.21 -29.21 -3.09
N ASP A 44 2.35 -29.55 -3.71
CA ASP A 44 2.46 -30.57 -4.73
C ASP A 44 3.88 -31.20 -4.70
N PRO A 45 4.02 -32.37 -4.04
CA PRO A 45 5.31 -33.08 -3.95
C PRO A 45 5.90 -33.54 -5.29
N THR A 46 5.12 -33.47 -6.38
CA THR A 46 5.59 -33.83 -7.73
C THR A 46 6.24 -32.68 -8.48
N ASP A 47 6.17 -31.47 -7.92
CA ASP A 47 6.76 -30.25 -8.49
C ASP A 47 7.66 -29.53 -7.47
N ALA A 48 8.35 -28.49 -7.87
CA ALA A 48 9.31 -27.78 -7.04
C ALA A 48 9.12 -26.27 -7.11
N ALA A 49 9.48 -25.57 -6.04
CA ALA A 49 9.57 -24.11 -5.97
C ALA A 49 10.96 -23.65 -6.43
N VAL A 50 11.02 -22.85 -7.49
CA VAL A 50 12.28 -22.28 -8.03
C VAL A 50 12.35 -20.80 -7.66
N TYR A 51 13.28 -20.47 -6.77
CA TYR A 51 13.49 -19.11 -6.25
C TYR A 51 14.70 -18.42 -6.88
N PRO A 52 14.69 -17.10 -7.07
CA PRO A 52 15.90 -16.30 -6.93
C PRO A 52 16.49 -16.47 -5.52
N VAL A 53 17.79 -16.71 -5.40
CA VAL A 53 18.41 -17.06 -4.10
C VAL A 53 18.22 -15.96 -3.05
N ASP A 54 18.33 -14.69 -3.46
CA ASP A 54 18.14 -13.53 -2.58
C ASP A 54 16.73 -13.48 -1.95
N LEU A 55 15.69 -13.88 -2.71
CA LEU A 55 14.32 -13.91 -2.22
C LEU A 55 14.05 -15.10 -1.29
N MET A 56 14.64 -16.25 -1.57
CA MET A 56 14.59 -17.39 -0.66
C MET A 56 15.24 -17.04 0.68
N LEU A 57 16.44 -16.47 0.64
CA LEU A 57 17.18 -16.05 1.84
C LEU A 57 16.42 -14.98 2.62
N ALA A 58 15.74 -14.05 1.94
CA ALA A 58 14.92 -13.05 2.61
C ALA A 58 13.72 -13.67 3.34
N GLU A 59 13.01 -14.64 2.74
CA GLU A 59 11.94 -15.37 3.44
C GLU A 59 12.46 -16.17 4.64
N ASP A 60 13.62 -16.81 4.50
CA ASP A 60 14.20 -17.65 5.54
C ASP A 60 14.65 -16.80 6.75
N ARG A 61 15.40 -15.70 6.49
CA ARG A 61 15.81 -14.75 7.54
C ARG A 61 14.61 -14.11 8.21
N LEU A 62 13.62 -13.66 7.42
CA LEU A 62 12.39 -13.06 7.96
C LEU A 62 11.66 -14.03 8.89
N SER A 63 11.49 -15.29 8.47
CA SER A 63 10.89 -16.33 9.32
C SER A 63 11.65 -16.54 10.62
N HIS A 64 12.97 -16.59 10.54
CA HIS A 64 13.84 -16.74 11.72
C HIS A 64 13.70 -15.56 12.70
N HIS A 65 13.83 -14.31 12.23
CA HIS A 65 13.73 -13.13 13.08
C HIS A 65 12.33 -12.95 13.69
N LEU A 66 11.28 -13.21 12.92
CA LEU A 66 9.91 -13.20 13.46
C LEU A 66 9.73 -14.27 14.55
N GLY A 67 10.34 -15.43 14.38
CA GLY A 67 10.40 -16.47 15.43
C GLY A 67 11.06 -15.97 16.72
N LEU A 68 12.18 -15.24 16.61
CA LEU A 68 12.86 -14.64 17.76
C LEU A 68 12.01 -13.55 18.43
N LEU A 69 11.36 -12.70 17.66
CA LEU A 69 10.48 -11.63 18.18
C LEU A 69 9.24 -12.18 18.88
N THR A 70 8.74 -13.34 18.49
CA THR A 70 7.55 -13.96 19.11
C THR A 70 7.89 -14.86 20.31
N ALA A 71 9.16 -15.23 20.46
CA ALA A 71 9.59 -16.14 21.53
C ALA A 71 9.33 -15.51 22.91
N GLY A 72 8.62 -16.23 23.78
CA GLY A 72 8.33 -15.79 25.17
C GLY A 72 7.16 -14.81 25.34
N ALA A 73 6.66 -14.21 24.27
CA ALA A 73 5.60 -13.20 24.33
C ALA A 73 4.29 -13.73 24.95
N ASP A 74 3.95 -14.98 24.77
CA ASP A 74 2.73 -15.58 25.33
C ASP A 74 2.74 -15.67 26.86
N GLN A 75 3.92 -15.93 27.45
CA GLN A 75 4.08 -16.02 28.89
C GLN A 75 3.97 -14.65 29.55
N GLU A 76 4.51 -13.61 28.89
CA GLU A 76 4.43 -12.23 29.33
C GLU A 76 3.00 -11.69 29.21
N ARG A 77 2.30 -12.00 28.13
CA ARG A 77 0.88 -11.66 27.94
C ARG A 77 -0.01 -12.12 29.09
N ALA A 78 0.15 -13.35 29.55
CA ALA A 78 -0.64 -13.90 30.65
C ALA A 78 -0.35 -13.17 31.97
N SER A 79 0.90 -12.80 32.24
CA SER A 79 1.32 -12.20 33.51
C SER A 79 0.93 -10.72 33.64
N GLN A 80 0.88 -9.96 32.55
CA GLN A 80 0.69 -8.51 32.58
C GLN A 80 -0.73 -8.07 32.11
N ARG A 81 -1.57 -9.00 31.67
CA ARG A 81 -2.89 -8.70 31.06
C ARG A 81 -3.78 -7.77 31.90
N ALA A 82 -3.84 -7.99 33.22
CA ALA A 82 -4.69 -7.17 34.10
C ALA A 82 -4.17 -5.72 34.22
N ALA A 83 -2.86 -5.53 34.28
CA ALA A 83 -2.24 -4.21 34.31
C ALA A 83 -2.43 -3.46 32.99
N HIS A 84 -2.25 -4.15 31.87
CA HIS A 84 -2.48 -3.60 30.52
C HIS A 84 -3.95 -3.23 30.32
N ALA A 85 -4.91 -4.07 30.74
CA ALA A 85 -6.34 -3.76 30.65
C ALA A 85 -6.71 -2.45 31.41
N ALA A 86 -6.14 -2.26 32.61
CA ALA A 86 -6.33 -1.02 33.34
C ALA A 86 -5.70 0.20 32.62
N ALA A 87 -4.56 0.02 31.96
CA ALA A 87 -3.92 1.08 31.17
C ALA A 87 -4.75 1.44 29.92
N VAL A 88 -5.26 0.45 29.20
CA VAL A 88 -6.14 0.65 28.02
C VAL A 88 -7.42 1.38 28.42
N ALA A 89 -8.08 0.98 29.52
CA ALA A 89 -9.28 1.65 30.01
C ALA A 89 -9.02 3.12 30.38
N ARG A 90 -7.88 3.43 31.01
CA ARG A 90 -7.46 4.81 31.30
C ARG A 90 -7.21 5.60 30.03
N ALA A 91 -6.51 5.01 29.04
CA ALA A 91 -6.24 5.66 27.77
C ALA A 91 -7.54 5.99 27.02
N ALA A 92 -8.47 5.04 26.91
CA ALA A 92 -9.77 5.24 26.29
C ALA A 92 -10.57 6.36 26.99
N SER A 93 -10.59 6.37 28.34
CA SER A 93 -11.23 7.42 29.13
C SER A 93 -10.59 8.80 28.89
N THR A 94 -9.26 8.89 28.84
CA THR A 94 -8.52 10.14 28.58
C THR A 94 -8.79 10.67 27.17
N MET A 95 -8.92 9.78 26.18
CA MET A 95 -9.25 10.14 24.81
C MET A 95 -10.74 10.41 24.60
N GLY A 96 -11.61 10.11 25.57
CA GLY A 96 -13.05 10.26 25.46
C GLY A 96 -13.69 9.33 24.42
N ILE A 97 -13.13 8.14 24.23
CA ILE A 97 -13.59 7.16 23.25
C ILE A 97 -14.04 5.85 23.91
N SER A 98 -14.88 5.10 23.20
CA SER A 98 -15.19 3.71 23.52
C SER A 98 -14.53 2.81 22.49
N LEU A 99 -13.70 1.88 22.94
CA LEU A 99 -13.07 0.87 22.10
C LEU A 99 -14.00 -0.33 21.96
N ALA A 100 -14.03 -0.95 20.77
CA ALA A 100 -14.65 -2.26 20.61
C ALA A 100 -13.74 -3.35 21.18
N GLU A 101 -14.32 -4.51 21.50
CA GLU A 101 -13.58 -5.66 22.06
C GLU A 101 -12.34 -6.04 21.22
N ALA A 102 -12.48 -6.12 19.89
CA ALA A 102 -11.37 -6.40 19.00
C ALA A 102 -10.27 -5.32 19.01
N GLN A 103 -10.63 -4.06 19.24
CA GLN A 103 -9.68 -2.96 19.36
C GLN A 103 -8.95 -3.01 20.71
N GLU A 104 -9.67 -3.28 21.79
CA GLU A 104 -9.07 -3.47 23.12
C GLU A 104 -8.08 -4.64 23.11
N GLU A 105 -8.48 -5.79 22.56
CA GLU A 105 -7.62 -6.98 22.46
C GLU A 105 -6.37 -6.71 21.64
N ALA A 106 -6.48 -5.99 20.51
CA ALA A 106 -5.34 -5.59 19.71
C ALA A 106 -4.31 -4.79 20.52
N ILE A 107 -4.78 -3.84 21.33
CA ILE A 107 -3.90 -3.00 22.15
C ILE A 107 -3.28 -3.84 23.30
N LEU A 108 -4.07 -4.70 23.95
CA LEU A 108 -3.57 -5.59 25.00
C LEU A 108 -2.45 -6.50 24.53
N VAL A 109 -2.64 -7.09 23.34
CA VAL A 109 -1.62 -7.95 22.73
C VAL A 109 -0.37 -7.14 22.37
N ALA A 110 -0.55 -5.95 21.80
CA ALA A 110 0.57 -5.07 21.42
C ALA A 110 1.40 -4.61 22.62
N LEU A 111 0.78 -4.37 23.76
CA LEU A 111 1.49 -3.99 25.01
C LEU A 111 2.30 -5.13 25.63
N SER A 112 2.00 -6.36 25.27
CA SER A 112 2.62 -7.55 25.85
C SER A 112 3.87 -8.04 25.11
N GLY A 113 4.36 -7.29 24.15
CA GLY A 113 5.54 -7.64 23.37
C GLY A 113 5.27 -8.60 22.21
N GLY A 114 6.31 -8.87 21.44
CA GLY A 114 6.25 -9.74 20.26
C GLY A 114 5.64 -9.07 19.04
N VAL A 115 5.14 -9.88 18.11
CA VAL A 115 4.54 -9.41 16.87
C VAL A 115 3.03 -9.51 16.94
N VAL A 116 2.32 -8.46 16.50
CA VAL A 116 0.87 -8.45 16.34
C VAL A 116 0.45 -7.83 15.02
N VAL A 117 -0.53 -8.44 14.37
CA VAL A 117 -1.15 -7.90 13.15
C VAL A 117 -2.51 -7.30 13.50
N VAL A 118 -2.73 -6.06 13.09
CA VAL A 118 -4.02 -5.36 13.17
C VAL A 118 -4.51 -5.13 11.74
N THR A 119 -5.56 -5.83 11.33
CA THR A 119 -6.09 -5.72 9.97
C THR A 119 -7.57 -5.35 9.97
N GLY A 120 -7.95 -4.53 9.01
CA GLY A 120 -9.34 -4.10 8.83
C GLY A 120 -9.50 -3.10 7.71
N GLY A 121 -10.73 -2.96 7.23
CA GLY A 121 -11.09 -2.04 6.16
C GLY A 121 -10.98 -0.55 6.55
N PRO A 122 -11.40 0.33 5.66
CA PRO A 122 -11.46 1.77 5.94
C PRO A 122 -12.48 2.07 7.04
N GLY A 123 -12.15 3.01 7.92
CA GLY A 123 -13.07 3.46 8.97
C GLY A 123 -13.21 2.52 10.17
N THR A 124 -12.45 1.44 10.26
CA THR A 124 -12.49 0.50 11.40
C THR A 124 -11.68 0.96 12.62
N GLY A 125 -11.11 2.16 12.58
CA GLY A 125 -10.42 2.75 13.72
C GLY A 125 -8.95 2.33 13.88
N LYS A 126 -8.27 1.87 12.83
CA LYS A 126 -6.83 1.52 12.89
C LYS A 126 -5.97 2.62 13.51
N THR A 127 -6.16 3.87 13.08
CA THR A 127 -5.43 5.02 13.64
C THR A 127 -5.78 5.27 15.11
N THR A 128 -7.04 5.05 15.49
CA THR A 128 -7.49 5.16 16.90
C THR A 128 -6.80 4.14 17.79
N ILE A 129 -6.60 2.91 17.29
CA ILE A 129 -5.85 1.87 18.01
C ILE A 129 -4.40 2.31 18.22
N ILE A 130 -3.73 2.87 17.20
CA ILE A 130 -2.36 3.37 17.35
C ILE A 130 -2.31 4.47 18.43
N GLN A 131 -3.22 5.43 18.40
CA GLN A 131 -3.29 6.50 19.41
C GLN A 131 -3.52 5.93 20.81
N ALA A 132 -4.48 5.01 20.97
CA ALA A 132 -4.78 4.39 22.25
C ALA A 132 -3.63 3.52 22.77
N LEU A 133 -2.94 2.80 21.90
CA LEU A 133 -1.73 2.05 22.23
C LEU A 133 -0.62 2.96 22.76
N LEU A 134 -0.33 4.05 22.04
CA LEU A 134 0.67 5.04 22.47
C LEU A 134 0.32 5.66 23.83
N GLN A 135 -0.95 5.96 24.05
CA GLN A 135 -1.43 6.53 25.31
C GLN A 135 -1.38 5.50 26.47
N ALA A 136 -1.64 4.22 26.20
CA ALA A 136 -1.66 3.16 27.18
C ALA A 136 -0.26 2.63 27.53
N SER A 137 0.69 2.69 26.61
CA SER A 137 2.00 2.07 26.74
C SER A 137 2.85 2.67 27.85
N GLY A 138 2.74 3.97 28.08
CA GLY A 138 3.61 4.70 29.02
C GLY A 138 5.05 4.86 28.58
N TRP A 139 5.41 4.42 27.37
CA TRP A 139 6.75 4.60 26.79
C TRP A 139 7.03 6.07 26.45
N SER A 140 8.28 6.47 26.59
CA SER A 140 8.73 7.79 26.13
C SER A 140 8.71 7.86 24.60
N ARG A 141 8.79 9.08 24.06
CA ARG A 141 8.79 9.26 22.60
C ARG A 141 10.00 8.63 21.92
N GLU A 142 11.13 8.57 22.62
CA GLU A 142 12.38 7.98 22.12
C GLU A 142 12.31 6.45 22.07
N GLN A 143 11.47 5.83 22.90
CA GLN A 143 11.25 4.38 22.93
C GLN A 143 10.26 3.88 21.87
N VAL A 144 9.70 4.79 21.07
CA VAL A 144 8.66 4.47 20.07
C VAL A 144 9.12 4.87 18.69
N ALA A 145 9.12 3.92 17.76
CA ALA A 145 9.30 4.16 16.33
C ALA A 145 7.99 3.98 15.58
N LEU A 146 7.54 5.03 14.89
CA LEU A 146 6.39 4.98 13.99
C LEU A 146 6.87 5.06 12.55
N ALA A 147 6.44 4.12 11.69
CA ALA A 147 6.82 4.15 10.30
C ALA A 147 5.71 3.65 9.35
N ALA A 148 5.89 3.95 8.07
CA ALA A 148 5.05 3.47 7.00
C ALA A 148 5.87 3.24 5.72
N PRO A 149 5.39 2.43 4.76
CA PRO A 149 6.08 2.23 3.49
C PRO A 149 6.20 3.49 2.63
N THR A 150 5.29 4.43 2.78
CA THR A 150 5.24 5.67 1.97
C THR A 150 5.33 6.92 2.83
N GLY A 151 5.90 8.03 2.26
CA GLY A 151 5.99 9.33 2.95
C GLY A 151 4.64 9.89 3.36
N ARG A 152 3.62 9.72 2.52
CA ARG A 152 2.25 10.19 2.81
C ARG A 152 1.60 9.44 3.98
N ALA A 153 1.76 8.12 4.04
CA ALA A 153 1.23 7.35 5.15
C ALA A 153 1.95 7.73 6.46
N ALA A 154 3.28 7.88 6.42
CA ALA A 154 4.07 8.34 7.56
C ALA A 154 3.63 9.75 8.02
N LYS A 155 3.43 10.69 7.10
CA LYS A 155 2.94 12.03 7.43
C LYS A 155 1.56 12.00 8.09
N ARG A 156 0.60 11.24 7.55
CA ARG A 156 -0.73 11.06 8.15
C ARG A 156 -0.66 10.46 9.54
N MET A 157 0.20 9.47 9.73
CA MET A 157 0.43 8.87 11.05
C MET A 157 0.99 9.90 12.03
N ALA A 158 1.96 10.73 11.63
CA ALA A 158 2.49 11.79 12.46
C ALA A 158 1.43 12.84 12.83
N GLU A 159 0.63 13.31 11.86
CA GLU A 159 -0.46 14.26 12.10
C GLU A 159 -1.51 13.70 13.06
N ALA A 160 -1.86 12.43 12.91
CA ALA A 160 -2.88 11.78 13.73
C ALA A 160 -2.40 11.51 15.16
N THR A 161 -1.16 11.09 15.34
CA THR A 161 -0.62 10.66 16.64
C THR A 161 0.08 11.76 17.42
N GLY A 162 0.56 12.81 16.72
CA GLY A 162 1.43 13.83 17.31
C GLY A 162 2.85 13.34 17.62
N TYR A 163 3.21 12.12 17.19
CA TYR A 163 4.56 11.57 17.24
C TYR A 163 5.26 11.74 15.89
N GLU A 164 6.59 11.79 15.88
CA GLU A 164 7.34 11.69 14.63
C GLU A 164 7.10 10.33 13.99
N ALA A 165 6.79 10.33 12.70
CA ALA A 165 6.69 9.11 11.90
C ALA A 165 7.51 9.27 10.63
N ARG A 166 8.17 8.20 10.20
CA ARG A 166 9.12 8.18 9.09
C ARG A 166 8.73 7.11 8.07
N THR A 167 9.29 7.16 6.87
CA THR A 167 9.24 5.98 6.00
C THR A 167 10.12 4.87 6.59
N ILE A 168 9.77 3.59 6.32
CA ILE A 168 10.60 2.46 6.77
C ILE A 168 12.04 2.63 6.28
N HIS A 169 12.25 3.07 5.04
CA HIS A 169 13.59 3.35 4.50
C HIS A 169 14.36 4.40 5.32
N ARG A 170 13.69 5.43 5.81
CA ARG A 170 14.32 6.44 6.69
C ARG A 170 14.55 5.92 8.11
N LEU A 171 13.63 5.10 8.62
CA LEU A 171 13.80 4.47 9.92
C LEU A 171 15.02 3.57 9.94
N LEU A 172 15.23 2.81 8.86
CA LEU A 172 16.36 1.90 8.68
C LEU A 172 17.61 2.58 8.10
N GLU A 173 17.59 3.90 7.91
CA GLU A 173 18.73 4.69 7.43
C GLU A 173 19.29 4.17 6.10
N TYR A 174 18.40 3.99 5.09
CA TYR A 174 18.84 3.54 3.77
C TYR A 174 19.85 4.51 3.15
N SER A 175 21.00 3.98 2.75
CA SER A 175 22.09 4.72 2.10
C SER A 175 22.31 4.23 0.68
N ALA A 176 22.11 5.11 -0.30
CA ALA A 176 22.43 4.80 -1.69
C ALA A 176 23.94 4.62 -1.92
N GLN A 177 24.80 5.26 -1.11
CA GLN A 177 26.26 5.13 -1.21
C GLN A 177 26.72 3.73 -0.78
N HIS A 178 26.09 3.16 0.24
CA HIS A 178 26.38 1.82 0.76
C HIS A 178 25.46 0.75 0.14
N ASN A 179 24.52 1.17 -0.72
CA ASN A 179 23.53 0.32 -1.36
C ASN A 179 22.79 -0.61 -0.38
N GLY A 180 22.40 -0.08 0.79
CA GLY A 180 21.76 -0.89 1.83
C GLY A 180 21.24 -0.06 3.00
N PHE A 181 20.58 -0.77 3.91
CA PHE A 181 20.15 -0.23 5.18
C PHE A 181 21.31 -0.23 6.18
N GLN A 182 21.39 0.80 7.04
CA GLN A 182 22.43 0.92 8.07
C GLN A 182 21.98 0.31 9.39
N ARG A 183 20.65 0.21 9.61
CA ARG A 183 20.07 -0.47 10.77
C ARG A 183 19.81 -1.93 10.42
N ASP A 184 20.40 -2.82 11.18
CA ASP A 184 20.27 -4.28 11.03
C ASP A 184 20.52 -4.98 12.39
N GLU A 185 20.82 -6.28 12.40
CA GLU A 185 21.10 -7.05 13.61
C GLU A 185 22.37 -6.65 14.35
N HIS A 186 23.28 -5.88 13.73
CA HIS A 186 24.53 -5.39 14.35
C HIS A 186 24.38 -3.97 14.91
N ASP A 187 23.44 -3.21 14.35
CA ASP A 187 23.09 -1.85 14.81
C ASP A 187 21.56 -1.69 14.83
N PRO A 188 20.87 -2.38 15.75
CA PRO A 188 19.42 -2.40 15.79
C PRO A 188 18.82 -1.06 16.24
N LEU A 189 17.50 -0.96 16.13
CA LEU A 189 16.71 0.15 16.62
C LEU A 189 16.63 0.07 18.16
N ASP A 190 17.09 1.12 18.85
CA ASP A 190 17.00 1.22 20.33
C ASP A 190 15.60 1.75 20.73
N VAL A 191 14.58 0.88 20.59
CA VAL A 191 13.19 1.21 20.90
C VAL A 191 12.45 0.03 21.54
N SER A 192 11.39 0.32 22.27
CA SER A 192 10.53 -0.69 22.90
C SER A 192 9.31 -1.05 22.05
N LEU A 193 8.93 -0.15 21.13
CA LEU A 193 7.77 -0.32 20.26
C LEU A 193 8.08 0.15 18.84
N VAL A 194 7.78 -0.70 17.87
CA VAL A 194 7.74 -0.35 16.45
C VAL A 194 6.31 -0.52 15.93
N VAL A 195 5.73 0.53 15.36
CA VAL A 195 4.41 0.47 14.70
C VAL A 195 4.58 0.77 13.23
N ILE A 196 4.11 -0.13 12.39
CA ILE A 196 4.11 0.03 10.94
C ILE A 196 2.67 0.17 10.46
N ASP A 197 2.31 1.34 9.94
CA ASP A 197 1.03 1.55 9.24
C ASP A 197 1.16 1.23 7.74
N GLU A 198 0.04 0.91 7.09
CA GLU A 198 -0.02 0.45 5.70
C GLU A 198 0.91 -0.76 5.43
N ALA A 199 1.03 -1.67 6.42
CA ALA A 199 1.93 -2.82 6.36
C ALA A 199 1.64 -3.77 5.18
N SER A 200 0.43 -3.74 4.62
CA SER A 200 0.05 -4.48 3.40
C SER A 200 0.87 -4.09 2.15
N MET A 201 1.57 -2.95 2.18
CA MET A 201 2.43 -2.50 1.09
C MET A 201 3.88 -2.99 1.20
N MET A 202 4.28 -3.61 2.31
CA MET A 202 5.64 -4.15 2.48
C MET A 202 5.83 -5.44 1.69
N ASP A 203 6.90 -5.50 0.90
CA ASP A 203 7.36 -6.74 0.29
C ASP A 203 8.28 -7.54 1.25
N VAL A 204 8.69 -8.73 0.82
CA VAL A 204 9.49 -9.61 1.67
C VAL A 204 10.87 -9.03 1.99
N GLN A 205 11.50 -8.32 1.05
CA GLN A 205 12.84 -7.77 1.24
C GLN A 205 12.83 -6.59 2.22
N LEU A 206 11.83 -5.72 2.11
CA LEU A 206 11.69 -4.59 3.05
C LEU A 206 11.32 -5.08 4.45
N PHE A 207 10.50 -6.13 4.54
CA PHE A 207 10.15 -6.68 5.84
C PHE A 207 11.30 -7.48 6.48
N ASP A 208 12.08 -8.22 5.68
CA ASP A 208 13.32 -8.85 6.15
C ASP A 208 14.27 -7.82 6.74
N ALA A 209 14.52 -6.72 6.02
CA ALA A 209 15.36 -5.63 6.52
C ALA A 209 14.83 -5.00 7.82
N LEU A 210 13.52 -4.78 7.92
CA LEU A 210 12.89 -4.26 9.13
C LEU A 210 13.02 -5.23 10.31
N ALA A 211 12.71 -6.51 10.11
CA ALA A 211 12.74 -7.51 11.17
C ALA A 211 14.15 -7.71 11.76
N ARG A 212 15.18 -7.63 10.92
CA ARG A 212 16.58 -7.71 11.33
C ARG A 212 17.02 -6.54 12.21
N ALA A 213 16.42 -5.37 12.03
CA ALA A 213 16.75 -4.17 12.81
C ALA A 213 15.98 -4.08 14.15
N ILE A 214 15.17 -5.06 14.49
CA ILE A 214 14.36 -5.08 15.71
C ILE A 214 14.91 -6.12 16.68
N GLU A 215 15.23 -5.71 17.91
CA GLU A 215 15.72 -6.62 18.95
C GLU A 215 14.59 -7.49 19.55
N PRO A 216 14.90 -8.74 19.96
CA PRO A 216 14.00 -9.53 20.77
C PRO A 216 13.55 -8.80 22.04
N GLY A 217 12.25 -8.83 22.33
CA GLY A 217 11.65 -8.08 23.44
C GLY A 217 10.99 -6.76 23.01
N THR A 218 11.28 -6.24 21.81
CA THR A 218 10.58 -5.09 21.23
C THR A 218 9.21 -5.53 20.71
N SER A 219 8.19 -4.72 20.95
CA SER A 219 6.86 -4.91 20.37
C SER A 219 6.83 -4.45 18.91
N LEU A 220 6.43 -5.32 17.97
CA LEU A 220 6.19 -4.99 16.56
C LEU A 220 4.70 -5.05 16.23
N VAL A 221 4.11 -3.92 15.91
CA VAL A 221 2.69 -3.79 15.55
C VAL A 221 2.57 -3.48 14.06
N LEU A 222 1.97 -4.41 13.32
CA LEU A 222 1.75 -4.30 11.89
C LEU A 222 0.29 -3.95 11.62
N VAL A 223 0.04 -2.72 11.20
CA VAL A 223 -1.30 -2.21 10.90
C VAL A 223 -1.49 -2.15 9.40
N GLY A 224 -2.56 -2.73 8.87
CA GLY A 224 -2.80 -2.74 7.43
C GLY A 224 -4.19 -3.21 7.04
N ASP A 225 -4.41 -3.31 5.75
CA ASP A 225 -5.64 -3.81 5.16
C ASP A 225 -5.27 -4.86 4.10
N VAL A 226 -5.47 -6.12 4.41
CA VAL A 226 -5.09 -7.25 3.56
C VAL A 226 -5.92 -7.40 2.29
N ASP A 227 -7.06 -6.70 2.23
CA ASP A 227 -7.95 -6.71 1.07
C ASP A 227 -7.56 -5.65 0.03
N GLN A 228 -6.65 -4.73 0.38
CA GLN A 228 -6.07 -3.78 -0.57
C GLN A 228 -5.08 -4.45 -1.53
N LEU A 229 -4.55 -3.64 -2.45
CA LEU A 229 -3.51 -4.09 -3.38
C LEU A 229 -2.29 -4.63 -2.60
N PRO A 230 -1.74 -5.77 -3.02
CA PRO A 230 -0.52 -6.32 -2.45
C PRO A 230 0.69 -5.41 -2.75
N PRO A 231 1.86 -5.65 -2.13
CA PRO A 231 3.09 -4.92 -2.42
C PRO A 231 3.42 -4.91 -3.92
N VAL A 232 4.14 -3.89 -4.38
CA VAL A 232 4.67 -3.90 -5.76
C VAL A 232 5.82 -4.91 -5.89
N GLY A 233 6.65 -5.03 -4.86
CA GLY A 233 7.74 -5.99 -4.76
C GLY A 233 7.29 -7.43 -4.49
N PRO A 234 8.23 -8.38 -4.33
CA PRO A 234 7.94 -9.80 -4.19
C PRO A 234 7.30 -10.17 -2.85
N GLY A 235 6.45 -11.20 -2.87
CA GLY A 235 5.80 -11.74 -1.68
C GLY A 235 4.58 -10.93 -1.22
N SER A 236 3.96 -11.40 -0.15
CA SER A 236 2.86 -10.74 0.56
C SER A 236 2.94 -11.04 2.06
N PRO A 237 4.00 -10.56 2.74
CA PRO A 237 4.34 -11.01 4.09
C PRO A 237 3.23 -10.83 5.12
N LEU A 238 2.46 -9.73 5.05
CA LEU A 238 1.34 -9.51 5.97
C LEU A 238 0.27 -10.61 5.83
N THR A 239 -0.04 -11.01 4.60
CA THR A 239 -0.98 -12.12 4.33
C THR A 239 -0.41 -13.45 4.81
N ASP A 240 0.88 -13.68 4.60
CA ASP A 240 1.55 -14.90 5.02
C ASP A 240 1.64 -15.03 6.53
N LEU A 241 1.89 -13.93 7.26
CA LEU A 241 1.82 -13.91 8.71
C LEU A 241 0.42 -14.32 9.21
N ILE A 242 -0.62 -13.77 8.63
CA ILE A 242 -2.00 -14.13 8.99
C ILE A 242 -2.30 -15.61 8.70
N ARG A 243 -1.84 -16.11 7.54
CA ARG A 243 -2.00 -17.52 7.16
C ARG A 243 -1.18 -18.49 8.01
N SER A 244 -0.07 -18.01 8.57
CA SER A 244 0.78 -18.85 9.42
C SER A 244 0.12 -19.22 10.76
N GLU A 245 -0.83 -18.40 11.22
CA GLU A 245 -1.46 -18.53 12.55
C GLU A 245 -0.46 -18.53 13.72
N ARG A 246 0.77 -18.03 13.47
CA ARG A 246 1.85 -17.97 14.46
C ARG A 246 1.94 -16.63 15.19
N VAL A 247 1.22 -15.63 14.71
CA VAL A 247 1.16 -14.31 15.33
C VAL A 247 -0.30 -13.97 15.66
N PRO A 248 -0.57 -13.25 16.75
CA PRO A 248 -1.90 -12.73 17.05
C PRO A 248 -2.39 -11.81 15.94
N VAL A 249 -3.65 -11.97 15.55
CA VAL A 249 -4.30 -11.16 14.51
C VAL A 249 -5.58 -10.55 15.07
N ALA A 250 -5.61 -9.25 15.21
CA ALA A 250 -6.82 -8.50 15.51
C ALA A 250 -7.52 -8.08 14.21
N ARG A 251 -8.68 -8.70 13.93
CA ARG A 251 -9.54 -8.34 12.80
C ARG A 251 -10.56 -7.31 13.22
N LEU A 252 -10.56 -6.16 12.55
CA LEU A 252 -11.45 -5.04 12.85
C LEU A 252 -12.62 -5.05 11.86
N ASP A 253 -13.73 -5.61 12.28
CA ASP A 253 -14.93 -5.73 11.46
C ASP A 253 -15.95 -4.62 11.74
N THR A 254 -15.83 -3.94 12.91
CA THR A 254 -16.74 -2.86 13.31
C THR A 254 -16.35 -1.54 12.66
N ILE A 255 -17.29 -0.91 11.98
CA ILE A 255 -17.10 0.34 11.26
C ILE A 255 -17.52 1.52 12.15
N PHE A 256 -16.59 2.44 12.42
CA PHE A 256 -16.80 3.64 13.25
C PHE A 256 -16.84 4.94 12.45
N ARG A 257 -16.54 4.90 11.14
CA ARG A 257 -16.48 6.10 10.29
C ARG A 257 -17.88 6.66 10.12
N GLN A 258 -18.02 7.94 10.46
CA GLN A 258 -19.21 8.80 10.44
C GLN A 258 -20.37 8.29 9.56
N GLY A 259 -21.46 7.86 10.22
CA GLY A 259 -22.74 7.57 9.60
C GLY A 259 -22.99 6.07 9.41
N GLU A 260 -23.86 5.52 10.22
CA GLU A 260 -24.74 4.44 9.80
C GLU A 260 -25.35 4.91 8.46
N GLY A 261 -24.92 4.30 7.31
CA GLY A 261 -25.46 4.61 6.00
C GLY A 261 -24.46 5.09 4.93
N SER A 262 -23.13 5.02 5.13
CA SER A 262 -22.17 5.32 4.05
C SER A 262 -22.20 4.23 2.97
N GLU A 263 -22.65 4.61 1.78
CA GLU A 263 -22.67 3.73 0.60
C GLU A 263 -21.25 3.43 0.09
N ILE A 264 -20.26 4.29 0.35
CA ILE A 264 -18.84 4.01 0.01
C ILE A 264 -18.39 2.75 0.76
N ILE A 265 -18.65 2.68 2.06
CA ILE A 265 -18.22 1.57 2.89
C ILE A 265 -19.02 0.31 2.54
N ALA A 266 -20.34 0.43 2.38
CA ALA A 266 -21.20 -0.68 1.97
C ALA A 266 -20.74 -1.27 0.62
N SER A 267 -20.47 -0.41 -0.36
CA SER A 267 -19.98 -0.83 -1.69
C SER A 267 -18.58 -1.46 -1.63
N ALA A 268 -17.67 -0.94 -0.80
CA ALA A 268 -16.36 -1.55 -0.60
C ALA A 268 -16.49 -2.98 -0.03
N HIS A 269 -17.35 -3.20 0.97
CA HIS A 269 -17.61 -4.54 1.51
C HIS A 269 -18.32 -5.46 0.52
N GLN A 270 -19.26 -4.96 -0.30
CA GLN A 270 -19.87 -5.73 -1.39
C GLN A 270 -18.79 -6.22 -2.36
N VAL A 271 -17.92 -5.31 -2.83
CA VAL A 271 -16.79 -5.66 -3.71
C VAL A 271 -15.92 -6.73 -3.06
N ASN A 272 -15.59 -6.60 -1.78
CA ASN A 272 -14.74 -7.54 -1.06
C ASN A 272 -15.38 -8.94 -0.94
N ARG A 273 -16.72 -9.01 -0.80
CA ARG A 273 -17.47 -10.27 -0.84
C ARG A 273 -17.65 -10.84 -2.25
N GLY A 274 -17.28 -10.09 -3.31
CA GLY A 274 -17.47 -10.48 -4.71
C GLY A 274 -18.83 -10.13 -5.27
N GLU A 275 -19.51 -9.20 -4.63
CA GLU A 275 -20.82 -8.65 -5.05
C GLU A 275 -20.60 -7.37 -5.86
N VAL A 276 -21.41 -7.18 -6.89
CA VAL A 276 -21.34 -5.97 -7.74
C VAL A 276 -22.21 -4.88 -7.12
N PRO A 277 -21.65 -3.70 -6.79
CA PRO A 277 -22.45 -2.55 -6.38
C PRO A 277 -23.46 -2.17 -7.47
N ALA A 278 -24.66 -1.81 -7.06
CA ALA A 278 -25.73 -1.47 -7.99
C ALA A 278 -25.45 -0.16 -8.75
N VAL A 279 -25.89 -0.11 -10.02
CA VAL A 279 -25.89 1.14 -10.80
C VAL A 279 -26.82 2.15 -10.14
N THR A 280 -26.36 3.35 -9.93
CA THR A 280 -27.13 4.42 -9.31
C THR A 280 -28.18 4.95 -10.29
N PRO A 281 -29.48 4.85 -10.01
CA PRO A 281 -30.53 5.37 -10.86
C PRO A 281 -30.46 6.89 -11.03
N SER A 282 -30.90 7.39 -12.19
CA SER A 282 -31.01 8.84 -12.40
C SER A 282 -32.04 9.45 -11.45
N GLY A 283 -31.70 10.61 -10.85
CA GLY A 283 -32.60 11.29 -9.92
C GLY A 283 -32.51 10.81 -8.47
N THR A 284 -31.62 9.88 -8.15
CA THR A 284 -31.34 9.46 -6.76
C THR A 284 -30.98 10.66 -5.87
N PRO A 285 -31.42 10.72 -4.61
CA PRO A 285 -30.97 11.70 -3.64
C PRO A 285 -29.44 11.73 -3.52
N LEU A 286 -28.89 12.78 -2.91
CA LEU A 286 -27.46 12.89 -2.68
C LEU A 286 -26.96 11.71 -1.82
N GLN A 287 -25.99 10.99 -2.37
CA GLN A 287 -25.28 9.88 -1.75
C GLN A 287 -23.79 10.16 -1.79
N ASP A 288 -23.01 9.35 -1.09
CA ASP A 288 -21.55 9.41 -1.10
C ASP A 288 -20.92 8.45 -2.12
N PHE A 289 -21.71 7.53 -2.71
CA PHE A 289 -21.26 6.58 -3.73
C PHE A 289 -22.20 6.60 -4.97
N TYR A 290 -21.59 6.59 -6.17
CA TYR A 290 -22.30 6.51 -7.45
C TYR A 290 -21.60 5.54 -8.38
N PHE A 291 -22.39 4.73 -9.09
CA PHE A 291 -21.94 3.97 -10.24
C PHE A 291 -22.72 4.42 -11.47
N ILE A 292 -22.05 5.12 -12.40
CA ILE A 292 -22.64 5.67 -13.63
C ILE A 292 -22.33 4.73 -14.78
N HIS A 293 -23.36 4.16 -15.39
CA HIS A 293 -23.21 3.27 -16.53
C HIS A 293 -22.83 4.04 -17.80
N ARG A 294 -21.70 3.62 -18.45
CA ARG A 294 -21.24 4.05 -19.77
C ARG A 294 -20.52 2.89 -20.44
N GLU A 295 -20.81 2.62 -21.71
CA GLU A 295 -20.22 1.48 -22.42
C GLU A 295 -18.96 1.87 -23.20
N VAL A 296 -18.99 3.00 -23.87
CA VAL A 296 -17.95 3.45 -24.79
C VAL A 296 -16.91 4.26 -24.03
N PRO A 297 -15.61 4.03 -24.26
CA PRO A 297 -14.54 4.75 -23.57
C PRO A 297 -14.61 6.27 -23.72
N GLU A 298 -15.03 6.75 -24.89
CA GLU A 298 -15.21 8.17 -25.18
C GLU A 298 -16.32 8.80 -24.33
N ASP A 299 -17.42 8.05 -24.10
CA ASP A 299 -18.54 8.49 -23.24
C ASP A 299 -18.10 8.46 -21.76
N ILE A 300 -17.25 7.50 -21.37
CA ILE A 300 -16.64 7.46 -20.03
C ILE A 300 -15.78 8.72 -19.84
N LEU A 301 -14.90 9.02 -20.79
CA LEU A 301 -14.05 10.21 -20.76
C LEU A 301 -14.87 11.50 -20.65
N GLY A 302 -15.85 11.71 -21.54
CA GLY A 302 -16.73 12.87 -21.50
C GLY A 302 -17.54 12.97 -20.20
N THR A 303 -17.93 11.83 -19.62
CA THR A 303 -18.59 11.82 -18.30
C THR A 303 -17.64 12.24 -17.19
N ILE A 304 -16.38 11.78 -17.20
CA ILE A 304 -15.34 12.21 -16.24
C ILE A 304 -15.08 13.71 -16.39
N GLU A 305 -14.92 14.21 -17.61
CA GLU A 305 -14.75 15.64 -17.87
C GLU A 305 -15.91 16.48 -17.31
N ALA A 306 -17.17 16.07 -17.54
CA ALA A 306 -18.34 16.72 -17.00
C ALA A 306 -18.46 16.63 -15.47
N LEU A 307 -18.02 15.51 -14.88
CA LEU A 307 -17.94 15.37 -13.42
C LEU A 307 -16.94 16.35 -12.83
N MET A 308 -15.75 16.46 -13.41
CA MET A 308 -14.67 17.31 -12.91
C MET A 308 -14.96 18.80 -13.11
N SER A 309 -15.49 19.22 -14.27
CA SER A 309 -15.71 20.63 -14.58
C SER A 309 -17.00 21.23 -14.01
N GLU A 310 -18.06 20.38 -13.87
CA GLU A 310 -19.38 20.92 -13.54
C GLU A 310 -20.08 20.20 -12.40
N ARG A 311 -20.26 18.86 -12.51
CA ARG A 311 -21.24 18.17 -11.67
C ARG A 311 -20.80 18.09 -10.23
N ILE A 312 -19.54 17.71 -9.97
CA ILE A 312 -18.98 17.62 -8.60
C ILE A 312 -18.87 19.00 -7.96
N PRO A 313 -18.27 20.01 -8.61
CA PRO A 313 -18.23 21.38 -8.05
C PRO A 313 -19.62 21.95 -7.75
N LYS A 314 -20.57 21.84 -8.69
CA LYS A 314 -21.91 22.42 -8.52
C LYS A 314 -22.76 21.70 -7.49
N ARG A 315 -22.66 20.37 -7.40
CA ARG A 315 -23.56 19.56 -6.58
C ARG A 315 -23.02 19.26 -5.18
N PHE A 316 -21.70 19.13 -5.06
CA PHE A 316 -21.04 18.74 -3.81
C PHE A 316 -20.10 19.83 -3.26
N GLY A 317 -19.80 20.86 -4.05
CA GLY A 317 -18.94 21.97 -3.62
C GLY A 317 -17.45 21.66 -3.57
N PHE A 318 -17.00 20.49 -4.09
CA PHE A 318 -15.58 20.15 -4.09
C PHE A 318 -14.83 20.86 -5.20
N ASP A 319 -13.64 21.39 -4.87
CA ASP A 319 -12.70 21.93 -5.84
C ASP A 319 -12.06 20.78 -6.65
N PRO A 320 -12.23 20.76 -7.99
CA PRO A 320 -11.70 19.70 -8.84
C PRO A 320 -10.17 19.61 -8.83
N LEU A 321 -9.45 20.70 -8.55
CA LEU A 321 -7.99 20.71 -8.54
C LEU A 321 -7.40 20.17 -7.22
N THR A 322 -8.03 20.44 -6.09
CA THR A 322 -7.47 20.15 -4.78
C THR A 322 -8.17 19.01 -4.03
N GLU A 323 -9.50 18.84 -4.23
CA GLU A 323 -10.30 17.91 -3.44
C GLU A 323 -10.76 16.68 -4.23
N VAL A 324 -10.71 16.70 -5.56
CA VAL A 324 -11.10 15.55 -6.40
C VAL A 324 -9.86 14.89 -7.00
N GLN A 325 -9.79 13.56 -6.92
CA GLN A 325 -8.75 12.77 -7.59
C GLN A 325 -9.37 11.81 -8.59
N VAL A 326 -8.91 11.87 -9.84
CA VAL A 326 -9.22 10.82 -10.80
C VAL A 326 -8.23 9.67 -10.62
N LEU A 327 -8.73 8.45 -10.40
CA LEU A 327 -7.93 7.24 -10.31
C LEU A 327 -8.14 6.40 -11.57
N ALA A 328 -7.08 5.89 -12.17
CA ALA A 328 -7.21 5.00 -13.31
C ALA A 328 -6.47 3.67 -13.09
N PRO A 329 -7.05 2.54 -13.51
CA PRO A 329 -6.40 1.23 -13.42
C PRO A 329 -5.12 1.11 -14.26
N MET A 330 -5.06 1.79 -15.41
CA MET A 330 -3.96 1.66 -16.40
C MET A 330 -3.37 3.02 -16.80
N ARG A 331 -2.12 2.98 -17.29
CA ARG A 331 -1.43 4.19 -17.77
C ARG A 331 -1.88 4.61 -19.17
N ALA A 332 -2.02 3.65 -20.09
CA ALA A 332 -2.38 3.88 -21.49
C ALA A 332 -3.87 3.65 -21.75
N GLY A 333 -4.35 4.09 -22.92
CA GLY A 333 -5.73 3.96 -23.36
C GLY A 333 -6.55 5.26 -23.22
N ALA A 334 -7.74 5.26 -23.78
CA ALA A 334 -8.63 6.45 -23.82
C ALA A 334 -8.95 7.01 -22.42
N VAL A 335 -9.12 6.14 -21.43
CA VAL A 335 -9.33 6.49 -20.02
C VAL A 335 -8.16 6.05 -19.14
N GLY A 336 -6.95 5.99 -19.71
CA GLY A 336 -5.70 5.77 -18.97
C GLY A 336 -5.12 7.06 -18.40
N VAL A 337 -4.23 6.93 -17.42
CA VAL A 337 -3.62 8.06 -16.68
C VAL A 337 -3.04 9.13 -17.62
N ILE A 338 -2.35 8.71 -18.70
CA ILE A 338 -1.68 9.66 -19.61
C ILE A 338 -2.72 10.53 -20.31
N ASN A 339 -3.70 9.92 -20.96
CA ASN A 339 -4.74 10.67 -21.68
C ASN A 339 -5.61 11.50 -20.74
N LEU A 340 -6.00 10.95 -19.60
CA LEU A 340 -6.79 11.67 -18.60
C LEU A 340 -6.04 12.93 -18.09
N ASN A 341 -4.73 12.85 -17.86
CA ASN A 341 -3.96 14.03 -17.46
C ASN A 341 -3.95 15.11 -18.53
N LEU A 342 -3.74 14.76 -19.79
CA LEU A 342 -3.76 15.72 -20.90
C LEU A 342 -5.14 16.40 -21.03
N ARG A 343 -6.20 15.59 -21.01
CA ARG A 343 -7.59 16.08 -21.16
C ARG A 343 -8.01 16.95 -19.98
N LEU A 344 -7.69 16.53 -18.75
CA LEU A 344 -8.06 17.28 -17.55
C LEU A 344 -7.23 18.54 -17.37
N GLN A 345 -5.95 18.55 -17.77
CA GLN A 345 -5.14 19.75 -17.82
C GLN A 345 -5.77 20.80 -18.78
N GLU A 346 -6.10 20.37 -20.01
CA GLU A 346 -6.73 21.24 -21.01
C GLU A 346 -8.08 21.79 -20.54
N LEU A 347 -8.84 20.96 -19.82
CA LEU A 347 -10.19 21.32 -19.32
C LEU A 347 -10.13 22.27 -18.10
N LEU A 348 -9.26 21.99 -17.13
CA LEU A 348 -9.24 22.64 -15.83
C LEU A 348 -8.19 23.75 -15.72
N ASN A 349 -7.17 23.72 -16.57
CA ASN A 349 -6.05 24.68 -16.57
C ASN A 349 -5.54 24.93 -18.00
N PRO A 350 -6.41 25.46 -18.92
CA PRO A 350 -6.09 25.55 -20.36
C PRO A 350 -4.99 26.57 -20.69
N GLU A 351 -4.84 27.60 -19.87
CA GLU A 351 -4.00 28.76 -20.18
C GLU A 351 -3.04 29.10 -19.03
N GLY A 352 -1.98 29.83 -19.34
CA GLY A 352 -1.04 30.36 -18.36
C GLY A 352 0.43 30.18 -18.73
N PRO A 353 1.35 30.79 -17.97
CA PRO A 353 2.79 30.52 -18.14
C PRO A 353 3.10 29.05 -18.08
N SER A 354 3.88 28.56 -19.02
CA SER A 354 4.15 27.13 -19.15
C SER A 354 5.61 26.85 -19.51
N LEU A 355 6.07 25.64 -19.16
CA LEU A 355 7.37 25.13 -19.51
C LEU A 355 7.20 23.73 -20.17
N ASN A 356 7.77 23.55 -21.34
CA ASN A 356 7.76 22.25 -22.03
C ASN A 356 9.06 21.49 -21.77
N VAL A 357 8.96 20.27 -21.27
CA VAL A 357 10.11 19.40 -20.95
C VAL A 357 9.80 17.98 -21.35
N GLY A 358 10.61 17.39 -22.23
CA GLY A 358 10.47 15.98 -22.61
C GLY A 358 9.11 15.61 -23.21
N GLY A 359 8.42 16.57 -23.85
CA GLY A 359 7.07 16.37 -24.42
C GLY A 359 5.94 16.56 -23.42
N THR A 360 6.21 16.88 -22.16
CA THR A 360 5.21 17.26 -21.16
C THR A 360 5.21 18.78 -21.00
N THR A 361 4.06 19.40 -21.09
CA THR A 361 3.87 20.82 -20.80
C THR A 361 3.38 21.00 -19.37
N PHE A 362 4.16 21.67 -18.54
CA PHE A 362 3.76 22.06 -17.20
C PHE A 362 3.31 23.54 -17.22
N ARG A 363 2.12 23.82 -16.71
CA ARG A 363 1.51 25.14 -16.62
C ARG A 363 1.51 25.64 -15.17
N LEU A 364 1.52 26.93 -14.98
CA LEU A 364 1.25 27.52 -13.67
C LEU A 364 -0.07 26.96 -13.12
N ARG A 365 -0.09 26.58 -11.84
CA ARG A 365 -1.20 25.91 -11.13
C ARG A 365 -1.46 24.46 -11.50
N ASP A 366 -0.68 23.85 -12.40
CA ASP A 366 -0.80 22.41 -12.64
C ASP A 366 -0.63 21.61 -11.36
N ARG A 367 -1.46 20.58 -11.22
CA ARG A 367 -1.29 19.56 -10.20
C ARG A 367 -0.26 18.55 -10.69
N VAL A 368 0.80 18.37 -9.91
CA VAL A 368 1.95 17.51 -10.25
C VAL A 368 2.25 16.52 -9.13
N MET A 369 2.93 15.42 -9.47
CA MET A 369 3.36 14.40 -8.53
C MET A 369 4.84 14.13 -8.71
N GLN A 370 5.58 14.06 -7.60
CA GLN A 370 6.94 13.52 -7.53
C GLN A 370 6.91 12.02 -7.79
N ILE A 371 7.83 11.51 -8.62
CA ILE A 371 7.89 10.09 -8.96
C ILE A 371 9.15 9.37 -8.49
N ARG A 372 10.03 10.07 -7.81
CA ARG A 372 11.24 9.53 -7.18
C ARG A 372 11.37 10.06 -5.76
N ASN A 373 12.07 9.32 -4.89
CA ASN A 373 12.42 9.84 -3.57
C ASN A 373 13.60 10.79 -3.70
N ASP A 374 13.50 11.97 -3.08
CA ASP A 374 14.61 12.88 -2.87
C ASP A 374 14.69 13.23 -1.39
N TYR A 375 15.64 12.60 -0.73
CA TYR A 375 15.81 12.73 0.71
C TYR A 375 16.41 14.07 1.12
N GLU A 376 17.20 14.71 0.26
CA GLU A 376 17.81 16.01 0.52
C GLU A 376 16.77 17.12 0.49
N ARG A 377 15.92 17.13 -0.53
CA ARG A 377 14.79 18.09 -0.64
C ARG A 377 13.62 17.69 0.27
N GLY A 378 13.61 16.47 0.82
CA GLY A 378 12.54 15.94 1.66
C GLY A 378 11.23 15.80 0.91
N VAL A 379 11.29 15.36 -0.35
CA VAL A 379 10.13 15.03 -1.20
C VAL A 379 10.19 13.56 -1.63
N PHE A 380 9.04 12.92 -1.69
CA PHE A 380 8.96 11.47 -1.86
C PHE A 380 8.10 11.08 -3.05
N ASN A 381 8.33 9.87 -3.56
CA ASN A 381 7.50 9.29 -4.59
C ASN A 381 6.03 9.25 -4.13
N GLY A 382 5.16 9.86 -4.93
CA GLY A 382 3.75 10.00 -4.62
C GLY A 382 3.35 11.37 -4.03
N ASP A 383 4.30 12.21 -3.61
CA ASP A 383 3.98 13.55 -3.13
C ASP A 383 3.34 14.38 -4.24
N VAL A 384 2.22 15.03 -3.92
CA VAL A 384 1.49 15.88 -4.86
C VAL A 384 1.65 17.32 -4.46
N GLY A 385 1.90 18.15 -5.46
CA GLY A 385 2.01 19.59 -5.30
C GLY A 385 1.36 20.35 -6.46
N PHE A 386 1.51 21.66 -6.41
CA PHE A 386 1.01 22.56 -7.45
C PHE A 386 2.15 23.44 -7.96
N VAL A 387 2.22 23.62 -9.28
CA VAL A 387 3.18 24.54 -9.89
C VAL A 387 2.85 25.97 -9.43
N ALA A 388 3.67 26.51 -8.54
CA ALA A 388 3.51 27.84 -7.95
C ALA A 388 4.11 28.94 -8.84
N ARG A 389 5.17 28.63 -9.59
CA ARG A 389 5.80 29.56 -10.56
C ARG A 389 6.48 28.79 -11.69
N VAL A 390 6.41 29.34 -12.88
CA VAL A 390 7.22 28.95 -14.04
C VAL A 390 8.37 29.93 -14.16
N LEU A 391 9.60 29.44 -14.15
CA LEU A 391 10.84 30.22 -14.24
C LEU A 391 11.46 29.96 -15.62
N ASP A 392 10.87 30.59 -16.64
CA ASP A 392 11.19 30.29 -18.05
C ASP A 392 12.67 30.58 -18.39
N ALA A 393 13.23 31.67 -17.86
CA ALA A 393 14.63 32.04 -18.05
C ALA A 393 15.60 30.96 -17.52
N ASP A 394 15.25 30.31 -16.42
CA ASP A 394 16.06 29.28 -15.78
C ASP A 394 15.67 27.86 -16.24
N LYS A 395 14.61 27.74 -17.05
CA LYS A 395 13.98 26.45 -17.40
C LYS A 395 13.67 25.61 -16.17
N ALA A 396 13.13 26.23 -15.13
CA ALA A 396 12.86 25.62 -13.84
C ALA A 396 11.40 25.84 -13.41
N LEU A 397 10.93 25.01 -12.50
CA LEU A 397 9.63 25.15 -11.83
C LEU A 397 9.80 25.33 -10.34
N LEU A 398 8.94 26.17 -9.75
CA LEU A 398 8.74 26.19 -8.32
C LEU A 398 7.42 25.49 -8.01
N VAL A 399 7.48 24.38 -7.29
CA VAL A 399 6.31 23.56 -6.95
C VAL A 399 6.03 23.67 -5.45
N ASN A 400 4.79 23.98 -5.09
CA ASN A 400 4.37 23.95 -3.69
C ASN A 400 3.93 22.53 -3.34
N ILE A 401 4.70 21.87 -2.49
CA ILE A 401 4.39 20.54 -1.94
C ILE A 401 4.20 20.69 -0.43
N ASP A 402 3.01 20.45 0.07
CA ASP A 402 2.68 20.54 1.51
C ASP A 402 3.06 21.89 2.17
N GLY A 403 2.84 23.00 1.45
CA GLY A 403 3.15 24.35 1.92
C GLY A 403 4.63 24.75 1.75
N ARG A 404 5.51 23.85 1.30
CA ARG A 404 6.92 24.12 1.03
C ARG A 404 7.13 24.37 -0.46
N ALA A 405 7.86 25.43 -0.78
CA ALA A 405 8.23 25.77 -2.15
C ALA A 405 9.51 25.01 -2.54
N ILE A 406 9.38 24.03 -3.40
CA ILE A 406 10.48 23.19 -3.91
C ILE A 406 10.83 23.62 -5.32
N ARG A 407 12.10 23.95 -5.55
CA ARG A 407 12.61 24.29 -6.88
C ARG A 407 13.07 23.04 -7.61
N TYR A 408 12.62 22.90 -8.86
CA TYR A 408 13.02 21.85 -9.79
C TYR A 408 13.76 22.48 -10.95
N GLU A 409 15.04 22.18 -11.04
CA GLU A 409 15.87 22.55 -12.18
C GLU A 409 15.56 21.66 -13.39
N GLN A 410 15.98 22.08 -14.59
CA GLN A 410 15.69 21.37 -15.83
C GLN A 410 16.02 19.86 -15.77
N ALA A 411 17.14 19.48 -15.15
CA ALA A 411 17.56 18.09 -15.00
C ALA A 411 16.68 17.26 -14.03
N GLN A 412 15.88 17.93 -13.22
CA GLN A 412 15.02 17.30 -12.20
C GLN A 412 13.55 17.25 -12.62
N LEU A 413 13.20 17.87 -13.75
CA LEU A 413 11.80 17.93 -14.21
C LEU A 413 11.28 16.58 -14.71
N ASP A 414 12.16 15.62 -14.98
CA ASP A 414 11.78 14.21 -15.26
C ASP A 414 11.28 13.47 -14.01
N GLU A 415 11.50 14.04 -12.81
CA GLU A 415 10.96 13.53 -11.55
C GLU A 415 9.51 13.95 -11.31
N LEU A 416 8.96 14.84 -12.13
CA LEU A 416 7.60 15.32 -12.04
C LEU A 416 6.71 14.78 -13.16
N VAL A 417 5.47 14.46 -12.81
CA VAL A 417 4.40 14.14 -13.77
C VAL A 417 3.14 14.91 -13.42
N LEU A 418 2.28 15.14 -14.41
CA LEU A 418 0.92 15.66 -14.15
C LEU A 418 0.15 14.69 -13.27
N ALA A 419 -0.67 15.20 -12.36
CA ALA A 419 -1.36 14.43 -11.34
C ALA A 419 -2.88 14.72 -11.21
N TYR A 420 -3.51 15.23 -12.26
CA TYR A 420 -4.97 15.32 -12.33
C TYR A 420 -5.60 13.92 -12.25
N ALA A 421 -4.96 12.94 -12.91
CA ALA A 421 -5.24 11.53 -12.78
C ALA A 421 -3.99 10.77 -12.36
N VAL A 422 -4.14 9.78 -11.47
CA VAL A 422 -3.05 8.89 -11.03
C VAL A 422 -3.48 7.43 -11.09
N SER A 423 -2.54 6.50 -11.09
CA SER A 423 -2.91 5.08 -10.98
C SER A 423 -3.39 4.74 -9.58
N VAL A 424 -4.28 3.73 -9.47
CA VAL A 424 -4.75 3.24 -8.16
C VAL A 424 -3.58 2.84 -7.26
N HIS A 425 -2.52 2.23 -7.81
CA HIS A 425 -1.29 1.89 -7.08
C HIS A 425 -0.61 3.12 -6.47
N LYS A 426 -0.53 4.22 -7.22
CA LYS A 426 0.07 5.47 -6.71
C LYS A 426 -0.81 6.23 -5.72
N ALA A 427 -2.08 5.85 -5.60
CA ALA A 427 -3.00 6.38 -4.61
C ALA A 427 -2.97 5.61 -3.28
N GLN A 428 -2.24 4.48 -3.20
CA GLN A 428 -2.06 3.74 -1.94
C GLN A 428 -1.42 4.66 -0.88
N GLY A 429 -1.84 4.49 0.38
CA GLY A 429 -1.43 5.38 1.47
C GLY A 429 -2.00 6.80 1.42
N SER A 430 -2.81 7.14 0.39
CA SER A 430 -3.47 8.45 0.26
C SER A 430 -4.99 8.33 0.42
N GLU A 431 -5.64 9.39 0.86
CA GLU A 431 -7.09 9.51 0.88
C GLU A 431 -7.50 10.87 0.33
N TYR A 432 -8.65 10.93 -0.33
CA TYR A 432 -9.13 12.14 -1.00
C TYR A 432 -10.58 12.43 -0.60
N PRO A 433 -11.01 13.69 -0.51
CA PRO A 433 -12.41 14.02 -0.27
C PRO A 433 -13.34 13.38 -1.32
N ALA A 434 -12.97 13.44 -2.61
CA ALA A 434 -13.73 12.86 -3.70
C ALA A 434 -12.85 12.06 -4.67
N ILE A 435 -13.37 10.94 -5.17
CA ILE A 435 -12.73 10.07 -6.15
C ILE A 435 -13.63 9.91 -7.37
N VAL A 436 -13.03 9.94 -8.56
CA VAL A 436 -13.66 9.53 -9.82
C VAL A 436 -12.81 8.42 -10.44
N MET A 437 -13.40 7.28 -10.83
CA MET A 437 -12.66 6.15 -11.35
C MET A 437 -13.36 5.48 -12.55
N PRO A 438 -12.69 5.37 -13.72
CA PRO A 438 -13.19 4.59 -14.84
C PRO A 438 -13.08 3.08 -14.59
N VAL A 439 -14.13 2.32 -14.90
CA VAL A 439 -14.17 0.87 -14.80
C VAL A 439 -14.65 0.28 -16.14
N THR A 440 -13.69 -0.08 -17.01
CA THR A 440 -13.97 -0.51 -18.39
C THR A 440 -13.26 -1.82 -18.72
N THR A 441 -13.83 -2.60 -19.63
CA THR A 441 -13.24 -3.87 -20.10
C THR A 441 -11.90 -3.68 -20.83
N GLN A 442 -11.55 -2.47 -21.31
CA GLN A 442 -10.22 -2.16 -21.81
C GLN A 442 -9.12 -2.34 -20.75
N HIS A 443 -9.49 -2.24 -19.48
CA HIS A 443 -8.58 -2.47 -18.34
C HIS A 443 -8.48 -3.95 -17.94
N PHE A 444 -8.83 -4.91 -18.80
CA PHE A 444 -9.02 -6.33 -18.48
C PHE A 444 -7.93 -6.91 -17.55
N LYS A 445 -6.65 -6.67 -17.86
CA LYS A 445 -5.51 -7.16 -17.04
C LYS A 445 -5.49 -6.60 -15.61
N MET A 446 -6.15 -5.47 -15.38
CA MET A 446 -6.16 -4.75 -14.10
C MET A 446 -7.53 -4.81 -13.42
N LEU A 447 -8.51 -5.51 -14.02
CA LEU A 447 -9.83 -5.70 -13.40
C LEU A 447 -9.73 -6.79 -12.33
N GLN A 448 -9.33 -6.36 -11.13
CA GLN A 448 -9.10 -7.21 -9.97
C GLN A 448 -9.86 -6.65 -8.78
N ARG A 449 -10.33 -7.53 -7.89
CA ARG A 449 -11.12 -7.19 -6.72
C ARG A 449 -10.41 -6.20 -5.80
N ASN A 450 -9.17 -6.51 -5.46
CA ASN A 450 -8.35 -5.68 -4.58
C ASN A 450 -8.02 -4.30 -5.18
N LEU A 451 -7.86 -4.19 -6.52
CA LEU A 451 -7.66 -2.88 -7.17
C LEU A 451 -8.91 -2.02 -7.08
N LEU A 452 -10.08 -2.59 -7.36
CA LEU A 452 -11.35 -1.89 -7.26
C LEU A 452 -11.63 -1.48 -5.80
N TYR A 453 -11.45 -2.40 -4.86
CA TYR A 453 -11.57 -2.15 -3.44
C TYR A 453 -10.63 -1.03 -2.97
N THR A 454 -9.34 -1.10 -3.35
CA THR A 454 -8.37 -0.06 -3.04
C THR A 454 -8.80 1.30 -3.59
N GLY A 455 -9.27 1.36 -4.83
CA GLY A 455 -9.75 2.60 -5.45
C GLY A 455 -10.93 3.21 -4.69
N ILE A 456 -11.95 2.42 -4.36
CA ILE A 456 -13.14 2.86 -3.61
C ILE A 456 -12.74 3.38 -2.23
N THR A 457 -11.86 2.67 -1.53
CA THR A 457 -11.44 3.01 -0.15
C THR A 457 -10.56 4.25 -0.05
N ARG A 458 -10.10 4.82 -1.18
CA ARG A 458 -9.40 6.12 -1.19
C ARG A 458 -10.35 7.31 -1.04
N GLY A 459 -11.67 7.13 -1.29
CA GLY A 459 -12.67 8.19 -1.16
C GLY A 459 -13.18 8.37 0.27
N LYS A 460 -13.22 9.64 0.75
CA LYS A 460 -13.74 9.97 2.09
C LYS A 460 -15.20 10.37 2.10
N LYS A 461 -15.62 11.19 1.13
CA LYS A 461 -16.94 11.84 1.11
C LYS A 461 -17.72 11.57 -0.18
N LEU A 462 -17.01 11.24 -1.26
CA LEU A 462 -17.64 10.95 -2.55
C LEU A 462 -16.79 9.97 -3.35
N VAL A 463 -17.42 8.93 -3.88
CA VAL A 463 -16.84 8.02 -4.87
C VAL A 463 -17.77 7.92 -6.07
N VAL A 464 -17.25 8.18 -7.27
CA VAL A 464 -18.01 8.03 -8.52
C VAL A 464 -17.27 7.06 -9.44
N LEU A 465 -17.86 5.90 -9.66
CA LEU A 465 -17.38 4.95 -10.66
C LEU A 465 -18.11 5.20 -11.98
N VAL A 466 -17.37 5.17 -13.10
CA VAL A 466 -17.93 5.39 -14.45
C VAL A 466 -17.50 4.24 -15.34
N GLY A 467 -18.46 3.47 -15.85
CA GLY A 467 -18.10 2.34 -16.72
C GLY A 467 -19.20 1.32 -16.91
N THR A 468 -18.83 0.05 -17.09
CA THR A 468 -19.77 -1.03 -17.42
C THR A 468 -19.95 -2.01 -16.27
N GLU A 469 -21.18 -2.51 -16.10
CA GLU A 469 -21.46 -3.60 -15.15
C GLU A 469 -20.65 -4.86 -15.47
N ARG A 470 -20.38 -5.11 -16.76
CA ARG A 470 -19.53 -6.23 -17.20
C ARG A 470 -18.12 -6.10 -16.65
N ALA A 471 -17.49 -4.92 -16.76
CA ALA A 471 -16.14 -4.69 -16.22
C ALA A 471 -16.13 -4.80 -14.69
N MET A 472 -17.14 -4.23 -14.03
CA MET A 472 -17.33 -4.35 -12.60
C MET A 472 -17.45 -5.82 -12.18
N GLY A 473 -18.30 -6.60 -12.87
CA GLY A 473 -18.48 -8.03 -12.60
C GLY A 473 -17.21 -8.85 -12.82
N ILE A 474 -16.36 -8.50 -13.79
CA ILE A 474 -15.05 -9.12 -13.98
C ILE A 474 -14.16 -8.78 -12.78
N ALA A 475 -14.07 -7.50 -12.41
CA ALA A 475 -13.21 -7.06 -11.32
C ALA A 475 -13.54 -7.74 -9.99
N VAL A 476 -14.84 -7.78 -9.59
CA VAL A 476 -15.23 -8.36 -8.29
C VAL A 476 -15.05 -9.88 -8.22
N ARG A 477 -15.08 -10.59 -9.36
CA ARG A 477 -14.85 -12.04 -9.41
C ARG A 477 -13.38 -12.42 -9.48
N ASN A 478 -12.53 -11.52 -10.00
CA ASN A 478 -11.13 -11.81 -10.19
C ASN A 478 -10.34 -11.65 -8.88
N ARG A 479 -9.82 -12.78 -8.37
CA ARG A 479 -8.97 -12.90 -7.18
C ARG A 479 -7.52 -13.29 -7.52
N ASP A 480 -7.17 -13.45 -8.79
CA ASP A 480 -5.93 -14.13 -9.23
C ASP A 480 -4.64 -13.46 -8.75
N VAL A 481 -4.66 -12.15 -8.46
CA VAL A 481 -3.47 -11.43 -7.97
C VAL A 481 -3.24 -11.61 -6.46
N ALA A 482 -4.22 -12.13 -5.73
CA ALA A 482 -4.07 -12.40 -4.29
C ALA A 482 -3.13 -13.59 -4.01
N HIS A 483 -2.90 -14.47 -4.99
CA HIS A 483 -2.03 -15.63 -4.83
C HIS A 483 -0.62 -15.31 -5.33
N ARG A 484 0.25 -14.93 -4.41
CA ARG A 484 1.69 -14.86 -4.63
C ARG A 484 2.33 -16.14 -4.13
N ASN A 485 3.18 -16.74 -4.95
CA ASN A 485 3.92 -17.92 -4.54
C ASN A 485 5.00 -17.53 -3.53
N THR A 486 4.83 -18.00 -2.30
CA THR A 486 5.72 -17.79 -1.15
C THR A 486 5.60 -18.99 -0.22
N LEU A 487 6.65 -19.33 0.49
CA LEU A 487 6.66 -20.35 1.54
C LEU A 487 6.84 -19.73 2.94
N LEU A 488 6.69 -18.41 3.09
CA LEU A 488 6.88 -17.74 4.37
C LEU A 488 5.94 -18.27 5.46
N ALA A 489 4.66 -18.51 5.13
CA ALA A 489 3.72 -19.08 6.10
C ALA A 489 4.11 -20.48 6.53
N GLU A 490 4.55 -21.33 5.61
CA GLU A 490 5.04 -22.69 5.82
C GLU A 490 6.33 -22.70 6.66
N ARG A 491 7.27 -21.77 6.38
CA ARG A 491 8.49 -21.57 7.17
C ARG A 491 8.17 -21.17 8.62
N LEU A 492 7.25 -20.24 8.80
CA LEU A 492 6.80 -19.82 10.14
C LEU A 492 6.14 -20.95 10.93
N ARG A 493 5.48 -21.89 10.26
CA ARG A 493 4.91 -23.10 10.90
C ARG A 493 5.95 -24.19 11.18
N GLY A 494 7.15 -24.08 10.59
CA GLY A 494 8.18 -25.10 10.66
C GLY A 494 7.91 -26.29 9.74
N GLU A 495 7.14 -26.10 8.68
CA GLU A 495 6.76 -27.15 7.71
C GLU A 495 7.77 -27.30 6.57
N THR A 496 8.70 -26.36 6.42
CA THR A 496 9.81 -26.39 5.46
C THR A 496 11.13 -26.64 6.20
N SER A 497 12.07 -27.34 5.58
CA SER A 497 13.42 -27.51 6.13
C SER A 497 14.08 -26.12 6.21
N GLN A 498 14.34 -25.63 7.43
CA GLN A 498 15.20 -24.47 7.62
C GLN A 498 16.59 -24.87 7.12
N ARG A 499 16.97 -24.44 5.93
CA ARG A 499 18.36 -24.48 5.49
C ARG A 499 19.06 -23.29 6.12
N LEU A 500 19.35 -23.41 7.43
CA LEU A 500 20.27 -22.53 8.11
C LEU A 500 21.52 -22.36 7.23
N LEU A 501 21.96 -21.14 7.09
CA LEU A 501 23.15 -20.66 6.40
C LEU A 501 24.44 -21.29 6.99
N GLU A 502 24.57 -22.58 6.99
CA GLU A 502 25.85 -23.25 7.19
C GLU A 502 26.59 -23.22 5.84
N GLY A 503 27.28 -22.14 5.56
CA GLY A 503 28.29 -22.12 4.49
C GLY A 503 28.34 -20.96 3.52
N VAL A 504 27.82 -19.76 3.82
CA VAL A 504 28.21 -18.56 3.06
C VAL A 504 28.88 -17.58 4.03
N GLN A 505 30.16 -17.84 4.27
CA GLN A 505 31.13 -16.85 4.76
C GLN A 505 31.82 -16.14 3.60
#